data_c6bf2c689a25364ba4e35d11c307439b
#
_entry.id   c6bf2c689a25364ba4e35d11c307439b
#
_cell.length_a   1.000
_cell.length_b   1.000
_cell.length_c   1.000
_cell.angle_alpha   90.00
_cell.angle_beta   90.00
_cell.angle_gamma   90.00
#
_symmetry.space_group_name_H-M   'P 1'
#
loop_
_entity.id
_entity.type
_entity.pdbx_description
1 polymer ?
#
loop_
_entity_poly.entity_id
_entity_poly.type
_entity_poly.pdbx_seq_one_letter_code
_entity_poly.pdbx_strand_id
1 'polypeptide(L)'
;MNDAPKHPINPDPANELASDHSPIDPRDFRNALGTYATGVTIITAAGADGKPYGLTCNSFASVSINPPLVLWSLVMYSSSLNAFQNASHFAVNVLGISQQALANKFAKSSEDKFTGVDWKPGLGGAPLLAESVANFQCRAANRYYGGDHVIFLGAVEAYSYNRKEPLLFARGGYGQFLATDDRQTSDTTS
;
A
#
# COMPACT_ATOMS: atom_id res chain seq x y z
N MET A 1 2.90 1.94 -33.62
CA MET A 1 3.95 2.59 -32.84
C MET A 1 3.31 3.80 -32.20
N ASN A 2 2.85 3.68 -30.95
CA ASN A 2 2.30 4.80 -30.17
C ASN A 2 3.28 5.06 -29.03
N ASP A 3 4.16 6.05 -29.24
CA ASP A 3 4.96 6.61 -28.17
C ASP A 3 4.03 7.31 -27.18
N ALA A 4 3.83 6.69 -26.01
CA ALA A 4 3.22 7.36 -24.88
C ALA A 4 4.10 8.55 -24.47
N PRO A 5 3.54 9.75 -24.25
CA PRO A 5 4.34 10.90 -23.86
C PRO A 5 5.06 10.60 -22.55
N LYS A 6 6.40 10.65 -22.57
CA LYS A 6 7.22 10.67 -21.37
C LYS A 6 6.91 11.97 -20.64
N HIS A 7 6.02 11.93 -19.65
CA HIS A 7 5.85 13.06 -18.76
C HIS A 7 7.20 13.39 -18.09
N PRO A 8 7.65 14.64 -18.17
CA PRO A 8 8.87 15.04 -17.48
C PRO A 8 8.70 14.75 -15.99
N ILE A 9 9.71 14.13 -15.42
CA ILE A 9 9.83 13.97 -13.95
C ILE A 9 9.82 15.39 -13.40
N ASN A 10 8.77 15.75 -12.66
CA ASN A 10 8.70 17.04 -12.00
C ASN A 10 9.92 17.15 -11.08
N PRO A 11 10.80 18.16 -11.25
CA PRO A 11 11.92 18.35 -10.35
C PRO A 11 11.35 18.50 -8.93
N ASP A 12 12.00 17.87 -7.97
CA ASP A 12 11.59 17.77 -6.57
C ASP A 12 11.17 19.15 -6.00
N PRO A 13 9.86 19.45 -5.82
CA PRO A 13 9.42 20.71 -5.25
C PRO A 13 9.69 20.79 -3.74
N ALA A 14 10.15 19.70 -3.12
CA ALA A 14 10.45 19.68 -1.69
C ALA A 14 11.62 20.61 -1.32
N ASN A 15 12.44 21.00 -2.28
CA ASN A 15 13.54 21.94 -2.05
C ASN A 15 13.11 23.41 -2.01
N GLU A 16 11.89 23.74 -2.48
CA GLU A 16 11.35 25.12 -2.45
C GLU A 16 10.50 25.42 -1.20
N LEU A 17 10.07 24.38 -0.45
CA LEU A 17 9.21 24.54 0.73
C LEU A 17 9.98 24.78 2.04
N ALA A 18 11.31 24.82 1.99
CA ALA A 18 12.17 24.99 3.17
C ALA A 18 12.41 26.47 3.50
N SER A 19 11.39 27.31 3.51
CA SER A 19 11.52 28.70 3.94
C SER A 19 10.64 29.00 5.15
N ASP A 20 11.27 29.42 6.22
CA ASP A 20 10.74 30.26 7.30
C ASP A 20 9.85 29.63 8.38
N HIS A 21 9.88 28.30 8.58
CA HIS A 21 9.22 27.69 9.74
C HIS A 21 10.24 27.13 10.74
N SER A 22 9.94 27.24 12.02
CA SER A 22 10.68 26.51 13.06
C SER A 22 10.80 25.05 12.65
N PRO A 23 11.97 24.40 12.81
CA PRO A 23 12.16 23.04 12.35
C PRO A 23 11.12 22.12 13.01
N ILE A 24 10.34 21.43 12.19
CA ILE A 24 9.35 20.45 12.63
C ILE A 24 10.10 19.28 13.29
N ASP A 25 9.77 18.96 14.54
CA ASP A 25 10.29 17.77 15.21
C ASP A 25 9.75 16.51 14.48
N PRO A 26 10.63 15.66 13.91
CA PRO A 26 10.17 14.50 13.13
C PRO A 26 9.40 13.48 13.97
N ARG A 27 9.66 13.41 15.29
CA ARG A 27 8.96 12.50 16.19
C ARG A 27 7.56 12.99 16.50
N ASP A 28 7.43 14.27 16.79
CA ASP A 28 6.13 14.89 17.03
C ASP A 28 5.27 14.86 15.78
N PHE A 29 5.83 15.19 14.62
CA PHE A 29 5.13 15.09 13.33
C PHE A 29 4.65 13.67 13.04
N ARG A 30 5.47 12.65 13.30
CA ARG A 30 5.07 11.24 13.16
C ARG A 30 3.92 10.89 14.12
N ASN A 31 3.93 11.39 15.34
CA ASN A 31 2.85 11.18 16.29
C ASN A 31 1.53 11.82 15.80
N ALA A 32 1.61 13.03 15.25
CA ALA A 32 0.47 13.71 14.66
C ALA A 32 -0.10 12.93 13.46
N LEU A 33 0.75 12.49 12.52
CA LEU A 33 0.34 11.62 11.40
C LEU A 33 -0.30 10.32 11.90
N GLY A 34 0.22 9.74 12.97
CA GLY A 34 -0.29 8.51 13.58
C GLY A 34 -1.70 8.64 14.16
N THR A 35 -2.26 9.83 14.32
CA THR A 35 -3.66 10.03 14.75
C THR A 35 -4.66 9.67 13.67
N TYR A 36 -4.22 9.66 12.39
CA TYR A 36 -5.05 9.24 11.27
C TYR A 36 -5.09 7.70 11.20
N ALA A 37 -6.24 7.13 11.55
CA ALA A 37 -6.45 5.69 11.48
C ALA A 37 -6.51 5.23 10.03
N THR A 38 -5.75 4.18 9.71
CA THR A 38 -5.68 3.58 8.38
C THR A 38 -6.01 2.09 8.44
N GLY A 39 -6.31 1.50 7.29
CA GLY A 39 -6.16 0.06 7.11
C GLY A 39 -4.68 -0.35 7.09
N VAL A 40 -4.43 -1.65 7.15
CA VAL A 40 -3.11 -2.24 7.01
C VAL A 40 -3.07 -3.08 5.74
N THR A 41 -2.05 -2.85 4.91
CA THR A 41 -1.87 -3.62 3.68
C THR A 41 -0.49 -4.27 3.65
N ILE A 42 -0.35 -5.35 2.88
CA ILE A 42 0.94 -5.84 2.40
C ILE A 42 0.96 -5.62 0.90
N ILE A 43 1.92 -4.81 0.45
CA ILE A 43 2.17 -4.61 -0.97
C ILE A 43 3.16 -5.68 -1.42
N THR A 44 2.86 -6.34 -2.53
CA THR A 44 3.66 -7.45 -3.06
C THR A 44 3.95 -7.26 -4.54
N ALA A 45 5.10 -7.75 -4.99
CA ALA A 45 5.49 -7.79 -6.40
C ALA A 45 6.40 -8.99 -6.66
N ALA A 46 6.51 -9.41 -7.91
CA ALA A 46 7.56 -10.30 -8.36
C ALA A 46 8.76 -9.48 -8.84
N GLY A 47 9.95 -9.78 -8.34
CA GLY A 47 11.19 -9.21 -8.84
C GLY A 47 11.55 -9.75 -10.23
N ALA A 48 12.51 -9.10 -10.88
CA ALA A 48 13.06 -9.56 -12.17
C ALA A 48 13.71 -10.96 -12.08
N ASP A 49 14.11 -11.36 -10.87
CA ASP A 49 14.65 -12.68 -10.54
C ASP A 49 13.56 -13.73 -10.29
N GLY A 50 12.29 -13.36 -10.43
CA GLY A 50 11.13 -14.20 -10.15
C GLY A 50 10.83 -14.40 -8.65
N LYS A 51 11.63 -13.80 -7.75
CA LYS A 51 11.38 -13.90 -6.30
C LYS A 51 10.24 -13.00 -5.86
N PRO A 52 9.47 -13.45 -4.88
CA PRO A 52 8.43 -12.61 -4.29
C PRO A 52 9.02 -11.55 -3.37
N TYR A 53 8.55 -10.33 -3.50
CA TYR A 53 8.85 -9.20 -2.60
C TYR A 53 7.58 -8.73 -1.94
N GLY A 54 7.70 -8.26 -0.69
CA GLY A 54 6.55 -7.76 0.07
C GLY A 54 6.95 -6.90 1.24
N LEU A 55 6.10 -5.94 1.58
CA LEU A 55 6.25 -5.07 2.74
C LEU A 55 4.90 -4.64 3.30
N THR A 56 4.85 -4.43 4.60
CA THR A 56 3.67 -3.86 5.26
C THR A 56 3.63 -2.35 5.02
N CYS A 57 2.46 -1.88 4.65
CA CYS A 57 2.24 -0.49 4.28
C CYS A 57 0.86 -0.04 4.79
N ASN A 58 0.80 1.19 5.30
CA ASN A 58 -0.44 1.88 5.67
C ASN A 58 -0.67 3.18 4.90
N SER A 59 0.19 3.49 3.93
CA SER A 59 0.06 4.66 3.05
C SER A 59 -0.85 4.41 1.84
N PHE A 60 -1.47 3.23 1.74
CA PHE A 60 -2.42 2.91 0.66
C PHE A 60 -3.63 3.83 0.67
N ALA A 61 -3.99 4.36 -0.50
CA ALA A 61 -5.20 5.14 -0.71
C ALA A 61 -5.79 4.94 -2.11
N SER A 62 -7.11 5.13 -2.22
CA SER A 62 -7.79 5.27 -3.50
C SER A 62 -7.48 6.63 -4.13
N VAL A 63 -7.40 6.69 -5.45
CA VAL A 63 -7.14 7.92 -6.21
C VAL A 63 -8.29 8.25 -7.15
N SER A 64 -8.76 7.28 -7.94
CA SER A 64 -9.78 7.49 -8.97
C SER A 64 -10.60 6.22 -9.19
N ILE A 65 -11.87 6.42 -9.56
CA ILE A 65 -12.76 5.33 -9.96
C ILE A 65 -12.75 5.14 -11.47
N ASN A 66 -12.61 6.22 -12.22
CA ASN A 66 -12.53 6.17 -13.68
C ASN A 66 -11.44 7.12 -14.21
N PRO A 67 -10.30 6.59 -14.67
CA PRO A 67 -9.89 5.19 -14.58
C PRO A 67 -9.66 4.74 -13.11
N PRO A 68 -9.72 3.42 -12.81
CA PRO A 68 -9.54 2.92 -11.44
C PRO A 68 -8.06 2.99 -11.05
N LEU A 69 -7.74 3.89 -10.13
CA LEU A 69 -6.37 4.17 -9.68
C LEU A 69 -6.27 4.11 -8.16
N VAL A 70 -5.13 3.58 -7.69
CA VAL A 70 -4.73 3.55 -6.29
C VAL A 70 -3.30 4.04 -6.15
N LEU A 71 -2.93 4.49 -4.94
CA LEU A 71 -1.53 4.83 -4.63
C LEU A 71 -1.07 4.17 -3.33
N TRP A 72 0.25 4.11 -3.16
CA TRP A 72 0.95 3.80 -1.92
C TRP A 72 2.36 4.39 -1.98
N SER A 73 3.04 4.49 -0.84
CA SER A 73 4.36 5.14 -0.77
C SER A 73 5.38 4.22 -0.10
N LEU A 74 6.62 4.29 -0.57
CA LEU A 74 7.75 3.52 -0.07
C LEU A 74 8.95 4.44 0.19
N VAL A 75 9.59 4.28 1.33
CA VAL A 75 10.83 5.01 1.65
C VAL A 75 11.94 4.68 0.66
N MET A 76 12.72 5.69 0.26
CA MET A 76 13.76 5.55 -0.78
C MET A 76 14.90 4.62 -0.37
N TYR A 77 15.16 4.44 0.93
CA TYR A 77 16.20 3.53 1.44
C TYR A 77 15.71 2.10 1.68
N SER A 78 14.49 1.75 1.26
CA SER A 78 13.98 0.38 1.36
C SER A 78 14.77 -0.58 0.50
N SER A 79 15.20 -1.71 1.06
CA SER A 79 15.87 -2.79 0.30
C SER A 79 14.98 -3.39 -0.81
N SER A 80 13.66 -3.25 -0.70
CA SER A 80 12.70 -3.72 -1.70
C SER A 80 12.43 -2.70 -2.81
N LEU A 81 12.96 -1.46 -2.72
CA LEU A 81 12.62 -0.39 -3.67
C LEU A 81 12.90 -0.79 -5.12
N ASN A 82 14.08 -1.37 -5.38
CA ASN A 82 14.47 -1.77 -6.73
C ASN A 82 13.50 -2.81 -7.34
N ALA A 83 13.01 -3.76 -6.54
CA ALA A 83 12.04 -4.76 -6.99
C ALA A 83 10.74 -4.08 -7.43
N PHE A 84 10.18 -3.18 -6.62
CA PHE A 84 8.95 -2.46 -6.94
C PHE A 84 9.11 -1.45 -8.08
N GLN A 85 10.28 -0.83 -8.21
CA GLN A 85 10.54 0.09 -9.32
C GLN A 85 10.59 -0.62 -10.68
N ASN A 86 11.00 -1.88 -10.72
CA ASN A 86 11.14 -2.63 -11.97
C ASN A 86 9.97 -3.59 -12.24
N ALA A 87 9.09 -3.81 -11.26
CA ALA A 87 7.93 -4.65 -11.44
C ALA A 87 6.91 -4.00 -12.41
N SER A 88 6.38 -4.79 -13.33
CA SER A 88 5.29 -4.36 -14.21
C SER A 88 3.96 -4.28 -13.46
N HIS A 89 3.78 -5.11 -12.43
CA HIS A 89 2.59 -5.19 -11.59
C HIS A 89 2.97 -5.30 -10.13
N PHE A 90 2.05 -4.88 -9.29
CA PHE A 90 2.08 -5.12 -7.85
C PHE A 90 0.67 -5.48 -7.36
N ALA A 91 0.59 -6.15 -6.24
CA ALA A 91 -0.69 -6.41 -5.59
C ALA A 91 -0.76 -5.68 -4.24
N VAL A 92 -1.94 -5.16 -3.93
CA VAL A 92 -2.28 -4.61 -2.61
C VAL A 92 -3.13 -5.64 -1.91
N ASN A 93 -2.63 -6.22 -0.83
CA ASN A 93 -3.35 -7.19 0.00
C ASN A 93 -3.81 -6.49 1.27
N VAL A 94 -5.10 -6.18 1.38
CA VAL A 94 -5.70 -5.56 2.57
C VAL A 94 -5.86 -6.64 3.64
N LEU A 95 -5.26 -6.42 4.80
CA LEU A 95 -5.22 -7.44 5.85
C LEU A 95 -6.49 -7.46 6.70
N GLY A 96 -6.89 -8.68 7.07
CA GLY A 96 -7.91 -8.91 8.08
C GLY A 96 -7.33 -8.87 9.50
N ILE A 97 -8.21 -8.71 10.51
CA ILE A 97 -7.82 -8.62 11.92
C ILE A 97 -7.00 -9.84 12.39
N SER A 98 -7.25 -11.03 11.86
CA SER A 98 -6.50 -12.25 12.16
C SER A 98 -5.07 -12.24 11.62
N GLN A 99 -4.72 -11.30 10.73
CA GLN A 99 -3.43 -11.25 10.04
C GLN A 99 -2.41 -10.30 10.68
N GLN A 100 -2.59 -9.87 11.94
CA GLN A 100 -1.64 -8.99 12.64
C GLN A 100 -0.23 -9.58 12.69
N ALA A 101 -0.10 -10.89 12.92
CA ALA A 101 1.21 -11.54 12.92
C ALA A 101 1.90 -11.46 11.54
N LEU A 102 1.12 -11.57 10.47
CA LEU A 102 1.59 -11.41 9.10
C LEU A 102 2.03 -9.96 8.81
N ALA A 103 1.25 -8.97 9.27
CA ALA A 103 1.64 -7.56 9.19
C ALA A 103 3.00 -7.32 9.86
N ASN A 104 3.20 -7.83 11.07
CA ASN A 104 4.46 -7.71 11.79
C ASN A 104 5.63 -8.40 11.08
N LYS A 105 5.38 -9.55 10.44
CA LYS A 105 6.38 -10.29 9.67
C LYS A 105 6.88 -9.47 8.48
N PHE A 106 5.96 -8.88 7.72
CA PHE A 106 6.29 -8.10 6.53
C PHE A 106 6.79 -6.69 6.83
N ALA A 107 6.58 -6.16 8.05
CA ALA A 107 7.13 -4.89 8.50
C ALA A 107 8.64 -4.96 8.81
N LYS A 108 9.17 -6.15 9.13
CA LYS A 108 10.58 -6.33 9.46
C LYS A 108 11.42 -6.41 8.17
N SER A 109 12.69 -5.96 8.26
CA SER A 109 13.68 -6.24 7.22
C SER A 109 14.11 -7.70 7.34
N SER A 110 13.79 -8.51 6.33
CA SER A 110 14.16 -9.93 6.25
C SER A 110 14.16 -10.36 4.78
N GLU A 111 15.08 -11.22 4.40
CA GLU A 111 15.13 -11.80 3.05
C GLU A 111 14.06 -12.89 2.84
N ASP A 112 13.62 -13.52 3.91
CA ASP A 112 12.69 -14.65 3.86
C ASP A 112 11.34 -14.31 4.54
N LYS A 113 10.60 -13.39 3.93
CA LYS A 113 9.29 -13.01 4.44
C LYS A 113 8.17 -13.97 4.03
N PHE A 114 8.36 -14.75 2.97
CA PHE A 114 7.32 -15.60 2.37
C PHE A 114 7.31 -17.05 2.88
N THR A 115 8.36 -17.50 3.57
CA THR A 115 8.36 -18.86 4.16
C THR A 115 7.18 -19.05 5.12
N GLY A 116 6.40 -20.11 4.88
CA GLY A 116 5.21 -20.41 5.68
C GLY A 116 4.04 -19.47 5.46
N VAL A 117 4.06 -18.66 4.40
CA VAL A 117 2.94 -17.79 4.01
C VAL A 117 2.18 -18.44 2.86
N ASP A 118 0.87 -18.55 3.00
CA ASP A 118 -0.01 -19.03 1.93
C ASP A 118 -0.32 -17.89 0.96
N TRP A 119 0.03 -18.09 -0.31
CA TRP A 119 -0.19 -17.13 -1.38
C TRP A 119 -0.24 -17.81 -2.75
N LYS A 120 -0.82 -17.12 -3.72
CA LYS A 120 -0.82 -17.55 -5.14
C LYS A 120 -0.35 -16.40 -6.04
N PRO A 121 0.24 -16.69 -7.21
CA PRO A 121 0.60 -15.65 -8.16
C PRO A 121 -0.64 -14.98 -8.75
N GLY A 122 -0.60 -13.64 -8.80
CA GLY A 122 -1.53 -12.79 -9.52
C GLY A 122 -0.94 -12.26 -10.82
N LEU A 123 -1.48 -11.14 -11.31
CA LEU A 123 -0.99 -10.45 -12.51
C LEU A 123 0.50 -10.07 -12.33
N GLY A 124 1.29 -10.27 -13.39
CA GLY A 124 2.73 -10.05 -13.34
C GLY A 124 3.49 -10.89 -12.31
N GLY A 125 2.88 -11.96 -11.79
CA GLY A 125 3.47 -12.82 -10.75
C GLY A 125 3.41 -12.22 -9.33
N ALA A 126 2.77 -11.08 -9.13
CA ALA A 126 2.65 -10.45 -7.83
C ALA A 126 1.89 -11.36 -6.84
N PRO A 127 2.45 -11.67 -5.64
CA PRO A 127 1.79 -12.56 -4.69
C PRO A 127 0.44 -12.02 -4.19
N LEU A 128 -0.61 -12.84 -4.29
CA LEU A 128 -1.90 -12.61 -3.64
C LEU A 128 -1.94 -13.44 -2.36
N LEU A 129 -1.94 -12.76 -1.22
CA LEU A 129 -1.93 -13.41 0.09
C LEU A 129 -3.30 -13.99 0.41
N ALA A 130 -3.33 -15.23 0.90
CA ALA A 130 -4.54 -15.87 1.36
C ALA A 130 -5.15 -15.09 2.54
N GLU A 131 -6.44 -15.27 2.77
CA GLU A 131 -7.20 -14.70 3.88
C GLU A 131 -7.27 -13.15 3.93
N SER A 132 -6.71 -12.44 2.95
CA SER A 132 -6.84 -10.98 2.84
C SER A 132 -8.32 -10.56 2.70
N VAL A 133 -8.68 -9.42 3.28
CA VAL A 133 -10.03 -8.83 3.16
C VAL A 133 -10.29 -8.39 1.73
N ALA A 134 -9.28 -7.82 1.08
CA ALA A 134 -9.33 -7.50 -0.34
C ALA A 134 -7.95 -7.65 -0.98
N ASN A 135 -7.95 -7.94 -2.29
CA ASN A 135 -6.75 -7.92 -3.11
C ASN A 135 -7.02 -7.00 -4.30
N PHE A 136 -6.11 -6.06 -4.56
CA PHE A 136 -6.10 -5.27 -5.79
C PHE A 136 -4.85 -5.64 -6.58
N GLN A 137 -5.02 -6.02 -7.84
CA GLN A 137 -3.94 -6.34 -8.76
C GLN A 137 -3.77 -5.16 -9.70
N CYS A 138 -2.61 -4.54 -9.63
CA CYS A 138 -2.38 -3.24 -10.25
C CYS A 138 -1.22 -3.32 -11.23
N ARG A 139 -1.41 -2.80 -12.44
CA ARG A 139 -0.31 -2.45 -13.32
C ARG A 139 0.37 -1.19 -12.80
N ALA A 140 1.69 -1.19 -12.71
CA ALA A 140 2.46 -0.02 -12.33
C ALA A 140 2.25 1.10 -13.39
N ALA A 141 1.55 2.18 -13.02
CA ALA A 141 1.20 3.25 -13.95
C ALA A 141 2.24 4.37 -13.95
N ASN A 142 2.49 4.97 -12.79
CA ASN A 142 3.44 6.07 -12.63
C ASN A 142 4.14 6.00 -11.26
N ARG A 143 5.23 6.77 -11.12
CA ARG A 143 5.97 6.96 -9.87
C ARG A 143 6.29 8.44 -9.72
N TYR A 144 6.17 8.93 -8.49
CA TYR A 144 6.46 10.31 -8.14
C TYR A 144 7.38 10.34 -6.92
N TYR A 145 8.40 11.19 -6.95
CA TYR A 145 9.26 11.40 -5.80
C TYR A 145 8.63 12.46 -4.88
N GLY A 146 8.54 12.16 -3.59
CA GLY A 146 7.97 13.04 -2.58
C GLY A 146 8.81 12.98 -1.30
N GLY A 147 9.74 13.89 -1.15
CA GLY A 147 10.67 13.91 -0.01
C GLY A 147 11.51 12.64 0.04
N ASP A 148 11.45 11.91 1.17
CA ASP A 148 12.19 10.66 1.39
C ASP A 148 11.43 9.41 0.91
N HIS A 149 10.32 9.58 0.18
CA HIS A 149 9.47 8.51 -0.33
C HIS A 149 9.31 8.55 -1.85
N VAL A 150 9.01 7.38 -2.42
CA VAL A 150 8.48 7.22 -3.78
C VAL A 150 7.01 6.86 -3.67
N ILE A 151 6.15 7.62 -4.33
CA ILE A 151 4.72 7.35 -4.48
C ILE A 151 4.53 6.48 -5.72
N PHE A 152 3.93 5.31 -5.55
CA PHE A 152 3.58 4.40 -6.64
C PHE A 152 2.11 4.57 -6.98
N LEU A 153 1.82 4.86 -8.23
CA LEU A 153 0.46 4.90 -8.76
C LEU A 153 0.19 3.61 -9.53
N GLY A 154 -0.88 2.93 -9.18
CA GLY A 154 -1.32 1.68 -9.82
C GLY A 154 -2.65 1.83 -10.54
N ALA A 155 -2.73 1.34 -11.78
CA ALA A 155 -3.99 1.13 -12.46
C ALA A 155 -4.53 -0.25 -12.06
N VAL A 156 -5.70 -0.28 -11.43
CA VAL A 156 -6.34 -1.53 -10.97
C VAL A 156 -6.89 -2.28 -12.18
N GLU A 157 -6.40 -3.49 -12.41
CA GLU A 157 -6.84 -4.35 -13.53
C GLU A 157 -7.72 -5.51 -13.03
N ALA A 158 -7.58 -5.93 -11.77
CA ALA A 158 -8.44 -6.91 -11.14
C ALA A 158 -8.50 -6.68 -9.63
N TYR A 159 -9.60 -7.06 -9.02
CA TYR A 159 -9.75 -7.03 -7.58
C TYR A 159 -10.71 -8.12 -7.07
N SER A 160 -10.59 -8.44 -5.80
CA SER A 160 -11.52 -9.27 -5.05
C SER A 160 -11.63 -8.76 -3.62
N TYR A 161 -12.75 -9.01 -2.97
CA TYR A 161 -12.96 -8.65 -1.57
C TYR A 161 -13.97 -9.58 -0.90
N ASN A 162 -14.01 -9.56 0.42
CA ASN A 162 -14.95 -10.31 1.24
C ASN A 162 -15.41 -9.44 2.44
N ARG A 163 -16.22 -10.00 3.33
CA ARG A 163 -16.81 -9.29 4.48
C ARG A 163 -16.04 -9.50 5.80
N LYS A 164 -14.80 -9.98 5.77
CA LYS A 164 -13.98 -10.11 6.97
C LYS A 164 -13.66 -8.74 7.57
N GLU A 165 -13.45 -8.72 8.87
CA GLU A 165 -13.07 -7.51 9.61
C GLU A 165 -11.66 -7.05 9.20
N PRO A 166 -11.48 -5.77 8.78
CA PRO A 166 -10.16 -5.25 8.40
C PRO A 166 -9.29 -5.01 9.64
N LEU A 167 -7.98 -5.21 9.48
CA LEU A 167 -6.98 -4.78 10.45
C LEU A 167 -6.76 -3.28 10.32
N LEU A 168 -6.88 -2.53 11.42
CA LEU A 168 -6.62 -1.10 11.47
C LEU A 168 -5.28 -0.80 12.16
N PHE A 169 -4.74 0.39 11.89
CA PHE A 169 -3.56 0.92 12.53
C PHE A 169 -3.74 2.40 12.85
N ALA A 170 -3.51 2.77 14.11
CA ALA A 170 -3.53 4.15 14.57
C ALA A 170 -2.60 4.32 15.79
N ARG A 171 -1.99 5.49 15.96
CA ARG A 171 -1.15 5.85 17.12
C ARG A 171 -0.09 4.79 17.47
N GLY A 172 0.47 4.14 16.45
CA GLY A 172 1.49 3.11 16.63
C GLY A 172 0.98 1.74 17.06
N GLY A 173 -0.35 1.53 17.12
CA GLY A 173 -0.99 0.28 17.52
C GLY A 173 -1.96 -0.26 16.48
N TYR A 174 -2.16 -1.59 16.49
CA TYR A 174 -3.21 -2.22 15.72
C TYR A 174 -4.56 -2.11 16.43
N GLY A 175 -5.63 -2.06 15.66
CA GLY A 175 -6.99 -1.95 16.14
C GLY A 175 -7.98 -2.69 15.25
N GLN A 176 -9.24 -2.63 15.64
CA GLN A 176 -10.35 -3.19 14.88
C GLN A 176 -11.42 -2.13 14.63
N PHE A 177 -12.20 -2.33 13.59
CA PHE A 177 -13.32 -1.46 13.27
C PHE A 177 -14.52 -1.85 14.14
N LEU A 178 -15.14 -0.86 14.80
CA LEU A 178 -16.41 -1.00 15.47
C LEU A 178 -17.41 -0.11 14.73
N ALA A 179 -18.41 -0.73 14.09
CA ALA A 179 -19.48 0.03 13.47
C ALA A 179 -20.31 0.74 14.56
N THR A 180 -20.63 2.01 14.36
CA THR A 180 -21.66 2.69 15.13
C THR A 180 -23.03 2.23 14.66
N ASP A 181 -24.03 2.14 15.56
CA ASP A 181 -25.35 1.49 15.36
C ASP A 181 -26.22 2.03 14.20
N ASP A 182 -25.80 3.07 13.50
CA ASP A 182 -26.59 3.72 12.44
C ASP A 182 -26.70 2.95 11.11
N ARG A 183 -26.20 1.70 11.01
CA ARG A 183 -26.28 0.90 9.77
C ARG A 183 -27.32 -0.23 9.80
N GLN A 184 -28.25 -0.24 10.74
CA GLN A 184 -29.26 -1.31 10.81
C GLN A 184 -30.57 -1.05 10.02
N THR A 185 -30.66 -0.03 9.17
CA THR A 185 -31.91 0.27 8.46
C THR A 185 -31.78 0.49 6.98
N SER A 186 -31.28 -0.50 6.20
CA SER A 186 -31.51 -0.45 4.74
C SER A 186 -31.46 -1.78 3.99
N ASP A 187 -31.70 -2.93 4.64
CA ASP A 187 -31.86 -4.20 3.90
C ASP A 187 -33.17 -4.93 4.31
N THR A 188 -34.31 -4.21 4.26
CA THR A 188 -35.63 -4.84 4.21
C THR A 188 -36.49 -4.00 3.30
N THR A 189 -36.48 -4.27 2.01
CA THR A 189 -37.69 -4.28 1.15
C THR A 189 -37.33 -4.46 -0.32
N SER A 190 -37.86 -5.56 -0.85
CA SER A 190 -38.22 -5.89 -2.24
C SER A 190 -37.21 -6.71 -3.01
#